data_28e836f97f66f524a38002525da821f9
#
_entry.id   28e836f97f66f524a38002525da821f9
#
_cell.length_a   1.000
_cell.length_b   1.000
_cell.length_c   1.000
_cell.angle_alpha   90.00
_cell.angle_beta   90.00
_cell.angle_gamma   90.00
#
_symmetry.space_group_name_H-M   'P 1'
#
loop_
_entity.id
_entity.type
_entity.pdbx_description
1 polymer ?
#
loop_
_entity_poly.entity_id
_entity_poly.type
_entity_poly.pdbx_seq_one_letter_code
_entity_poly.pdbx_strand_id
1 'polypeptide(L)'
;MVNKSAKRKTSKKQKSRKKAASKSSNRANHSHWLRKLLVRLSIAIVVIGGIYYFSPFEIRAKMEGVALSIINTPRTHGAMPTLITPILDSLYDTIPSSSGMVVEGGELGRDQDSPFLAGIPNSRMAIRPLLQASYINLFNERSQQAALIAIRFDDSKRKKANTGDSIQIDARIPRLSAQAMTLGEWLPKPIAPTKALIDQHGERGAIDAQLATNYAPMTETYADGVWRKVMHEFTQRYPKRFGEVWVYLGPAYLPESSKFGSGISLPDAFYIIALDLTDEGGLRALALLIPTDAESKNLNDYLSSIAQIEKLTGLQFLPELDFSIRDTIGNYVSPVVW
;
A
#
# COMPACT_ATOMS: atom_id res chain seq x y z
N MET A 1 53.58 -66.73 -4.78
CA MET A 1 52.87 -65.53 -4.28
C MET A 1 52.66 -64.49 -5.43
N VAL A 2 51.94 -64.80 -6.40
CA VAL A 2 51.55 -63.82 -7.47
C VAL A 2 50.12 -64.07 -7.82
N ASN A 3 49.20 -63.10 -7.70
CA ASN A 3 47.87 -62.99 -8.26
C ASN A 3 46.72 -62.46 -7.32
N LYS A 4 47.08 -61.69 -6.27
CA LYS A 4 46.03 -60.97 -5.53
C LYS A 4 45.91 -59.46 -5.89
N SER A 5 46.89 -58.89 -6.60
CA SER A 5 46.89 -57.45 -6.93
C SER A 5 46.06 -57.10 -8.18
N ALA A 6 45.98 -57.98 -9.18
CA ALA A 6 45.25 -57.74 -10.41
C ALA A 6 43.75 -57.75 -10.28
N LYS A 7 43.18 -58.66 -9.41
CA LYS A 7 41.71 -58.72 -9.18
C LYS A 7 41.15 -57.52 -8.41
N ARG A 8 41.95 -56.81 -7.64
CA ARG A 8 41.52 -55.62 -6.87
C ARG A 8 41.42 -54.35 -7.76
N LYS A 9 42.29 -54.26 -8.81
CA LYS A 9 42.26 -53.09 -9.74
C LYS A 9 41.07 -53.17 -10.72
N THR A 10 40.70 -54.35 -11.19
CA THR A 10 39.56 -54.54 -12.08
C THR A 10 38.20 -54.30 -11.39
N SER A 11 38.06 -54.75 -10.14
CA SER A 11 36.83 -54.49 -9.34
C SER A 11 36.60 -53.01 -9.00
N LYS A 12 37.68 -52.26 -8.73
CA LYS A 12 37.56 -50.76 -8.51
C LYS A 12 37.19 -50.01 -9.81
N LYS A 13 37.71 -50.45 -10.95
CA LYS A 13 37.43 -49.82 -12.25
C LYS A 13 35.99 -50.09 -12.71
N GLN A 14 35.45 -51.26 -12.38
CA GLN A 14 34.04 -51.61 -12.67
C GLN A 14 33.05 -50.92 -11.74
N LYS A 15 33.38 -50.71 -10.44
CA LYS A 15 32.56 -49.90 -9.51
C LYS A 15 32.55 -48.42 -9.86
N SER A 16 33.67 -47.84 -10.33
CA SER A 16 33.73 -46.44 -10.78
C SER A 16 32.93 -46.21 -12.06
N ARG A 17 32.98 -47.15 -13.04
CA ARG A 17 32.16 -47.09 -14.27
C ARG A 17 30.67 -47.22 -14.01
N LYS A 18 30.23 -48.10 -13.06
CA LYS A 18 28.80 -48.18 -12.67
C LYS A 18 28.33 -46.95 -11.93
N LYS A 19 29.16 -46.30 -11.07
CA LYS A 19 28.83 -45.02 -10.42
C LYS A 19 28.75 -43.83 -11.41
N ALA A 20 29.59 -43.81 -12.45
CA ALA A 20 29.57 -42.78 -13.48
C ALA A 20 28.36 -42.95 -14.40
N ALA A 21 28.02 -44.19 -14.79
CA ALA A 21 26.81 -44.48 -15.59
C ALA A 21 25.52 -44.16 -14.83
N SER A 22 25.42 -44.41 -13.52
CA SER A 22 24.23 -44.07 -12.72
C SER A 22 24.08 -42.55 -12.51
N LYS A 23 25.20 -41.81 -12.42
CA LYS A 23 25.15 -40.33 -12.36
C LYS A 23 24.76 -39.70 -13.69
N SER A 24 25.15 -40.29 -14.85
CA SER A 24 24.75 -39.78 -16.16
C SER A 24 23.30 -40.05 -16.49
N SER A 25 22.75 -41.22 -16.09
CA SER A 25 21.33 -41.54 -16.30
C SER A 25 20.39 -40.69 -15.43
N ASN A 26 20.78 -40.37 -14.20
CA ASN A 26 20.00 -39.44 -13.37
C ASN A 26 20.02 -37.99 -13.91
N ARG A 27 21.15 -37.53 -14.49
CA ARG A 27 21.20 -36.20 -15.14
C ARG A 27 20.34 -36.14 -16.40
N ALA A 28 20.33 -37.18 -17.21
CA ALA A 28 19.51 -37.24 -18.42
C ALA A 28 17.99 -37.29 -18.08
N ASN A 29 17.59 -38.06 -17.07
CA ASN A 29 16.19 -38.08 -16.61
C ASN A 29 15.75 -36.75 -15.99
N HIS A 30 16.61 -36.05 -15.25
CA HIS A 30 16.32 -34.74 -14.70
C HIS A 30 16.15 -33.67 -15.80
N SER A 31 16.99 -33.70 -16.85
CA SER A 31 16.87 -32.74 -17.97
C SER A 31 15.61 -32.98 -18.80
N HIS A 32 15.18 -34.23 -18.96
CA HIS A 32 13.97 -34.58 -19.69
C HIS A 32 12.70 -34.21 -18.94
N TRP A 33 12.69 -34.40 -17.61
CA TRP A 33 11.59 -33.98 -16.73
C TRP A 33 11.47 -32.45 -16.70
N LEU A 34 12.59 -31.72 -16.56
CA LEU A 34 12.63 -30.25 -16.60
C LEU A 34 12.12 -29.71 -17.94
N ARG A 35 12.50 -30.31 -19.06
CA ARG A 35 11.95 -29.91 -20.39
C ARG A 35 10.44 -30.12 -20.47
N LYS A 36 9.91 -31.26 -20.02
CA LYS A 36 8.47 -31.52 -19.98
C LYS A 36 7.74 -30.53 -19.09
N LEU A 37 8.31 -30.19 -17.92
CA LEU A 37 7.77 -29.20 -17.02
C LEU A 37 7.72 -27.80 -17.68
N LEU A 38 8.82 -27.38 -18.28
CA LEU A 38 8.91 -26.08 -18.98
C LEU A 38 7.91 -25.98 -20.13
N VAL A 39 7.77 -27.03 -20.95
CA VAL A 39 6.79 -27.06 -22.04
C VAL A 39 5.36 -26.97 -21.50
N ARG A 40 5.03 -27.69 -20.43
CA ARG A 40 3.70 -27.61 -19.80
C ARG A 40 3.43 -26.23 -19.22
N LEU A 41 4.44 -25.61 -18.60
CA LEU A 41 4.34 -24.27 -18.06
C LEU A 41 4.15 -23.24 -19.18
N SER A 42 4.88 -23.36 -20.28
CA SER A 42 4.72 -22.48 -21.44
C SER A 42 3.33 -22.60 -22.08
N ILE A 43 2.81 -23.83 -22.21
CA ILE A 43 1.45 -24.05 -22.71
C ILE A 43 0.42 -23.44 -21.77
N ALA A 44 0.57 -23.61 -20.44
CA ALA A 44 -0.32 -23.04 -19.45
C ALA A 44 -0.31 -21.49 -19.52
N ILE A 45 0.87 -20.87 -19.66
CA ILE A 45 1.01 -19.41 -19.82
C ILE A 45 0.28 -18.93 -21.09
N VAL A 46 0.45 -19.61 -22.21
CA VAL A 46 -0.23 -19.24 -23.47
C VAL A 46 -1.74 -19.39 -23.35
N VAL A 47 -2.22 -20.46 -22.72
CA VAL A 47 -3.66 -20.68 -22.51
C VAL A 47 -4.24 -19.61 -21.57
N ILE A 48 -3.57 -19.32 -20.43
CA ILE A 48 -4.01 -18.30 -19.48
C ILE A 48 -3.97 -16.91 -20.15
N GLY A 49 -2.91 -16.60 -20.91
CA GLY A 49 -2.80 -15.36 -21.68
C GLY A 49 -3.91 -15.21 -22.73
N GLY A 50 -4.26 -16.29 -23.43
CA GLY A 50 -5.39 -16.30 -24.35
C GLY A 50 -6.73 -16.08 -23.64
N ILE A 51 -6.98 -16.78 -22.54
CA ILE A 51 -8.19 -16.57 -21.73
C ILE A 51 -8.26 -15.13 -21.25
N TYR A 52 -7.17 -14.58 -20.72
CA TYR A 52 -7.07 -13.20 -20.26
C TYR A 52 -7.41 -12.20 -21.39
N TYR A 53 -6.80 -12.36 -22.56
CA TYR A 53 -6.99 -11.43 -23.69
C TYR A 53 -8.44 -11.39 -24.20
N PHE A 54 -9.11 -12.55 -24.26
CA PHE A 54 -10.48 -12.65 -24.76
C PHE A 54 -11.56 -12.51 -23.67
N SER A 55 -11.18 -12.33 -22.40
CA SER A 55 -12.14 -12.21 -21.31
C SER A 55 -12.70 -10.78 -21.20
N PRO A 56 -13.98 -10.63 -20.78
CA PRO A 56 -14.53 -9.37 -20.37
C PRO A 56 -13.72 -8.73 -19.23
N PHE A 57 -13.80 -7.40 -19.12
CA PHE A 57 -13.06 -6.61 -18.13
C PHE A 57 -13.18 -7.16 -16.70
N GLU A 58 -14.40 -7.49 -16.25
CA GLU A 58 -14.63 -8.03 -14.90
C GLU A 58 -13.88 -9.34 -14.61
N ILE A 59 -13.77 -10.21 -15.62
CA ILE A 59 -13.04 -11.48 -15.48
C ILE A 59 -11.53 -11.20 -15.46
N ARG A 60 -11.04 -10.27 -16.29
CA ARG A 60 -9.65 -9.83 -16.29
C ARG A 60 -9.26 -9.26 -14.93
N ALA A 61 -10.05 -8.35 -14.38
CA ALA A 61 -9.82 -7.76 -13.06
C ALA A 61 -9.75 -8.83 -11.95
N LYS A 62 -10.62 -9.84 -11.99
CA LYS A 62 -10.56 -10.97 -11.04
C LYS A 62 -9.29 -11.80 -11.22
N MET A 63 -8.88 -12.09 -12.46
CA MET A 63 -7.65 -12.85 -12.73
C MET A 63 -6.39 -12.08 -12.25
N GLU A 64 -6.33 -10.80 -12.49
CA GLU A 64 -5.26 -9.93 -12.00
C GLU A 64 -5.24 -9.87 -10.47
N GLY A 65 -6.41 -9.70 -9.84
CA GLY A 65 -6.55 -9.72 -8.40
C GLY A 65 -6.02 -11.01 -7.78
N VAL A 66 -6.31 -12.16 -8.39
CA VAL A 66 -5.76 -13.47 -7.96
C VAL A 66 -4.24 -13.51 -8.15
N ALA A 67 -3.72 -13.07 -9.29
CA ALA A 67 -2.29 -13.05 -9.57
C ALA A 67 -1.54 -12.13 -8.59
N LEU A 68 -2.05 -10.93 -8.35
CA LEU A 68 -1.52 -9.98 -7.37
C LEU A 68 -1.57 -10.55 -5.95
N SER A 69 -2.65 -11.23 -5.56
CA SER A 69 -2.75 -11.89 -4.26
C SER A 69 -1.69 -12.99 -4.08
N ILE A 70 -1.46 -13.83 -5.11
CA ILE A 70 -0.45 -14.88 -5.09
C ILE A 70 0.96 -14.30 -4.95
N ILE A 71 1.26 -13.18 -5.62
CA ILE A 71 2.56 -12.52 -5.53
C ILE A 71 2.70 -11.76 -4.21
N ASN A 72 1.64 -11.12 -3.74
CA ASN A 72 1.66 -10.27 -2.56
C ASN A 72 1.75 -11.09 -1.25
N THR A 73 1.10 -12.25 -1.20
CA THR A 73 1.11 -13.13 -0.01
C THR A 73 2.52 -13.47 0.48
N PRO A 74 3.43 -14.05 -0.31
CA PRO A 74 4.79 -14.32 0.14
C PRO A 74 5.61 -13.05 0.39
N ARG A 75 5.34 -11.98 -0.35
CA ARG A 75 5.99 -10.68 -0.21
C ARG A 75 5.68 -10.01 1.14
N THR A 76 4.46 -10.19 1.64
CA THR A 76 3.97 -9.55 2.86
C THR A 76 4.27 -10.33 4.14
N HIS A 77 4.40 -11.66 4.06
CA HIS A 77 4.62 -12.50 5.24
C HIS A 77 6.07 -12.60 5.71
N GLY A 78 7.01 -11.91 5.06
CA GLY A 78 8.41 -11.83 5.50
C GLY A 78 9.18 -13.16 5.51
N ALA A 79 8.60 -14.23 4.99
CA ALA A 79 9.17 -15.59 5.00
C ALA A 79 10.12 -15.89 3.82
N MET A 80 10.31 -14.91 2.90
CA MET A 80 11.08 -15.13 1.68
C MET A 80 12.54 -14.66 1.82
N PRO A 81 13.48 -15.40 1.22
CA PRO A 81 14.85 -14.94 1.10
C PRO A 81 14.94 -13.59 0.40
N THR A 82 15.80 -12.71 0.88
CA THR A 82 16.02 -11.34 0.35
C THR A 82 16.34 -11.29 -1.15
N LEU A 83 16.81 -12.39 -1.73
CA LEU A 83 17.11 -12.52 -3.16
C LEU A 83 15.86 -12.65 -4.05
N ILE A 84 14.73 -13.11 -3.52
CA ILE A 84 13.49 -13.35 -4.29
C ILE A 84 12.58 -12.11 -4.25
N THR A 85 12.66 -11.33 -3.18
CA THR A 85 11.83 -10.14 -3.01
C THR A 85 11.90 -9.15 -4.19
N PRO A 86 13.09 -8.79 -4.74
CA PRO A 86 13.17 -7.87 -5.89
C PRO A 86 12.50 -8.43 -7.16
N ILE A 87 12.54 -9.76 -7.35
CA ILE A 87 11.90 -10.41 -8.50
C ILE A 87 10.37 -10.35 -8.35
N LEU A 88 9.86 -10.62 -7.15
CA LEU A 88 8.43 -10.52 -6.87
C LEU A 88 7.94 -9.07 -6.97
N ASP A 89 8.75 -8.11 -6.53
CA ASP A 89 8.45 -6.69 -6.66
C ASP A 89 8.39 -6.28 -8.13
N SER A 90 9.35 -6.71 -8.95
CA SER A 90 9.35 -6.46 -10.39
C SER A 90 8.14 -7.10 -11.09
N LEU A 91 7.78 -8.33 -10.72
CA LEU A 91 6.58 -9.00 -11.25
C LEU A 91 5.30 -8.28 -10.83
N TYR A 92 5.22 -7.85 -9.58
CA TYR A 92 4.09 -7.08 -9.08
C TYR A 92 3.92 -5.76 -9.85
N ASP A 93 5.01 -5.04 -10.09
CA ASP A 93 5.01 -3.77 -10.81
C ASP A 93 4.69 -3.91 -12.31
N THR A 94 4.87 -5.10 -12.89
CA THR A 94 4.58 -5.37 -14.33
C THR A 94 3.17 -5.90 -14.60
N ILE A 95 2.44 -6.37 -13.57
CA ILE A 95 1.06 -6.81 -13.78
C ILE A 95 0.17 -5.59 -14.03
N PRO A 96 -0.56 -5.51 -15.15
CA PRO A 96 -1.50 -4.42 -15.39
C PRO A 96 -2.50 -4.33 -14.24
N SER A 97 -2.81 -3.13 -13.79
CA SER A 97 -3.76 -2.96 -12.69
C SER A 97 -5.15 -2.61 -13.20
N SER A 98 -5.75 -3.49 -13.99
CA SER A 98 -7.19 -3.42 -14.24
C SER A 98 -8.01 -3.97 -13.06
N SER A 99 -7.36 -4.31 -11.95
CA SER A 99 -8.00 -4.84 -10.74
C SER A 99 -8.87 -3.84 -9.97
N GLY A 100 -8.79 -2.54 -10.30
CA GLY A 100 -9.71 -1.54 -9.78
C GLY A 100 -10.89 -1.35 -10.70
N MET A 101 -12.09 -1.17 -10.13
CA MET A 101 -13.22 -0.67 -10.92
C MET A 101 -12.86 0.72 -11.41
N VAL A 102 -12.87 0.91 -12.74
CA VAL A 102 -12.68 2.21 -13.37
C VAL A 102 -14.07 2.76 -13.66
N VAL A 103 -14.37 3.93 -13.14
CA VAL A 103 -15.56 4.70 -13.50
C VAL A 103 -15.16 5.86 -14.41
N GLU A 104 -16.05 6.29 -15.28
CA GLU A 104 -15.81 7.51 -16.06
C GLU A 104 -15.71 8.69 -15.07
N GLY A 105 -14.54 9.32 -15.02
CA GLY A 105 -14.27 10.44 -14.11
C GLY A 105 -14.97 11.75 -14.54
N GLY A 106 -15.60 11.76 -15.71
CA GLY A 106 -16.10 12.98 -16.30
C GLY A 106 -14.96 13.96 -16.63
N GLU A 107 -15.29 15.22 -16.83
CA GLU A 107 -14.30 16.31 -16.86
C GLU A 107 -13.86 16.65 -15.44
N LEU A 108 -13.16 15.73 -14.76
CA LEU A 108 -12.45 16.08 -13.55
C LEU A 108 -11.40 17.11 -13.94
N GLY A 109 -11.67 18.37 -13.60
CA GLY A 109 -10.74 19.46 -13.80
C GLY A 109 -9.41 19.04 -13.19
N ARG A 110 -8.43 18.77 -14.02
CA ARG A 110 -7.03 18.55 -13.61
C ARG A 110 -6.47 19.89 -13.16
N ASP A 111 -6.91 20.36 -12.01
CA ASP A 111 -6.12 21.32 -11.27
C ASP A 111 -4.87 20.57 -10.82
N GLN A 112 -3.81 20.70 -11.63
CA GLN A 112 -2.59 19.92 -11.53
C GLN A 112 -1.88 20.08 -10.18
N ASP A 113 -2.24 21.09 -9.40
CA ASP A 113 -1.60 21.38 -8.11
C ASP A 113 -2.49 21.05 -6.90
N SER A 114 -3.77 20.69 -7.10
CA SER A 114 -4.67 20.38 -5.99
C SER A 114 -4.37 19.01 -5.36
N PRO A 115 -4.25 18.92 -4.03
CA PRO A 115 -4.19 17.64 -3.33
C PRO A 115 -5.58 16.97 -3.23
N PHE A 116 -6.63 17.62 -3.75
CA PHE A 116 -7.98 17.06 -3.83
C PHE A 116 -8.33 16.72 -5.28
N LEU A 117 -8.77 15.50 -5.47
CA LEU A 117 -9.34 15.02 -6.71
C LEU A 117 -10.88 15.04 -6.56
N ALA A 118 -11.60 15.59 -7.53
CA ALA A 118 -13.06 15.75 -7.51
C ALA A 118 -13.58 16.53 -6.28
N GLY A 119 -12.89 17.59 -5.91
CA GLY A 119 -13.31 18.58 -4.92
C GLY A 119 -12.94 18.28 -3.48
N ILE A 120 -13.04 19.32 -2.66
CA ILE A 120 -12.79 19.23 -1.22
C ILE A 120 -13.93 18.44 -0.56
N PRO A 121 -13.64 17.40 0.24
CA PRO A 121 -14.68 16.63 0.91
C PRO A 121 -15.61 17.51 1.75
N ASN A 122 -16.91 17.31 1.59
CA ASN A 122 -17.90 17.93 2.45
C ASN A 122 -17.84 17.31 3.85
N SER A 123 -18.19 18.07 4.88
CA SER A 123 -18.19 17.60 6.26
C SER A 123 -19.45 18.00 6.99
N ARG A 124 -19.98 17.08 7.78
CA ARG A 124 -21.04 17.36 8.78
C ARG A 124 -20.50 17.95 10.08
N MET A 125 -19.18 17.91 10.26
CA MET A 125 -18.49 18.43 11.43
C MET A 125 -17.91 19.82 11.15
N ALA A 126 -17.67 20.59 12.21
CA ALA A 126 -16.90 21.82 12.10
C ALA A 126 -15.43 21.48 11.81
N ILE A 127 -15.01 21.72 10.60
CA ILE A 127 -13.66 21.48 10.10
C ILE A 127 -12.97 22.80 9.81
N ARG A 128 -11.72 22.91 10.24
CA ARG A 128 -10.84 24.03 9.96
C ARG A 128 -9.76 23.63 8.97
N PRO A 129 -9.76 24.18 7.74
CA PRO A 129 -8.69 23.90 6.79
C PRO A 129 -7.37 24.54 7.26
N LEU A 130 -6.33 23.72 7.33
CA LEU A 130 -4.94 24.13 7.61
C LEU A 130 -4.13 23.83 6.35
N LEU A 131 -3.82 24.88 5.60
CA LEU A 131 -3.04 24.78 4.36
C LEU A 131 -1.56 24.69 4.73
N GLN A 132 -0.91 23.62 4.33
CA GLN A 132 0.53 23.43 4.39
C GLN A 132 1.11 23.48 2.97
N ALA A 133 2.41 23.64 2.85
CA ALA A 133 3.05 23.63 1.54
C ALA A 133 3.10 22.24 0.89
N SER A 134 3.00 21.18 1.71
CA SER A 134 3.13 19.79 1.25
C SER A 134 1.84 18.96 1.38
N TYR A 135 0.83 19.46 2.07
CA TYR A 135 -0.49 18.81 2.21
C TYR A 135 -1.56 19.79 2.67
N ILE A 136 -2.80 19.40 2.58
CA ILE A 136 -3.92 20.11 3.23
C ILE A 136 -4.45 19.24 4.36
N ASN A 137 -4.58 19.84 5.54
CA ASN A 137 -5.16 19.20 6.72
C ASN A 137 -6.54 19.80 7.00
N LEU A 138 -7.57 19.00 6.90
CA LEU A 138 -8.90 19.34 7.40
C LEU A 138 -8.97 18.98 8.89
N PHE A 139 -8.67 19.95 9.74
CA PHE A 139 -8.55 19.75 11.19
C PHE A 139 -9.92 19.80 11.88
N ASN A 140 -10.21 18.81 12.71
CA ASN A 140 -11.41 18.73 13.52
C ASN A 140 -11.12 19.24 14.93
N GLU A 141 -11.66 20.39 15.29
CA GLU A 141 -11.45 21.01 16.61
C GLU A 141 -12.09 20.22 17.77
N ARG A 142 -13.09 19.38 17.49
CA ARG A 142 -13.73 18.57 18.51
C ARG A 142 -12.89 17.37 18.95
N SER A 143 -12.25 16.70 18.00
CA SER A 143 -11.31 15.60 18.30
C SER A 143 -9.90 16.08 18.58
N GLN A 144 -9.60 17.35 18.28
CA GLN A 144 -8.26 17.96 18.33
C GLN A 144 -7.24 17.23 17.48
N GLN A 145 -7.67 16.74 16.30
CA GLN A 145 -6.84 16.03 15.35
C GLN A 145 -7.26 16.32 13.91
N ALA A 146 -6.44 15.92 12.95
CA ALA A 146 -6.82 15.93 11.55
C ALA A 146 -8.07 15.03 11.37
N ALA A 147 -9.12 15.54 10.73
CA ALA A 147 -10.17 14.68 10.20
C ALA A 147 -9.71 14.03 8.91
N LEU A 148 -8.92 14.77 8.12
CA LEU A 148 -8.36 14.34 6.84
C LEU A 148 -7.05 15.08 6.58
N ILE A 149 -6.05 14.37 6.13
CA ILE A 149 -4.89 14.92 5.44
C ILE A 149 -4.97 14.49 3.97
N ALA A 150 -4.93 15.46 3.07
CA ALA A 150 -4.95 15.24 1.63
C ALA A 150 -3.58 15.56 1.04
N ILE A 151 -3.02 14.61 0.29
CA ILE A 151 -1.70 14.71 -0.33
C ILE A 151 -1.78 14.14 -1.73
N ARG A 152 -1.05 14.75 -2.66
CA ARG A 152 -0.79 14.20 -3.97
C ARG A 152 0.66 13.73 -4.03
N PHE A 153 0.89 12.50 -4.39
CA PHE A 153 2.20 11.94 -4.61
C PHE A 153 2.40 11.61 -6.08
N ASP A 154 3.57 11.94 -6.60
CA ASP A 154 4.01 11.60 -7.95
C ASP A 154 5.33 10.82 -7.95
N ASP A 155 5.75 10.30 -9.10
CA ASP A 155 7.03 9.61 -9.27
C ASP A 155 8.18 10.59 -9.59
N SER A 156 8.12 11.82 -9.10
CA SER A 156 9.16 12.82 -9.31
C SER A 156 10.48 12.48 -8.59
N LYS A 157 11.55 13.16 -8.97
CA LYS A 157 12.86 12.99 -8.34
C LYS A 157 12.79 13.31 -6.86
N ARG A 158 13.21 12.37 -6.02
CA ARG A 158 13.24 12.52 -4.57
C ARG A 158 14.16 13.66 -4.13
N LYS A 159 13.62 14.54 -3.32
CA LYS A 159 14.34 15.64 -2.68
C LYS A 159 14.98 15.15 -1.38
N LYS A 160 15.91 15.93 -0.86
CA LYS A 160 16.53 15.67 0.44
C LYS A 160 16.39 16.90 1.31
N ALA A 161 16.10 16.71 2.57
CA ALA A 161 16.18 17.74 3.59
C ALA A 161 16.47 17.09 4.94
N ASN A 162 17.04 17.86 5.84
CA ASN A 162 17.21 17.43 7.22
C ASN A 162 15.97 17.79 8.01
N THR A 163 15.46 16.86 8.80
CA THR A 163 14.40 17.11 9.78
C THR A 163 15.01 17.23 11.16
N GLY A 164 14.48 18.12 11.98
CA GLY A 164 14.66 18.03 13.42
C GLY A 164 13.86 16.86 14.00
N ASP A 165 14.28 16.38 15.16
CA ASP A 165 13.61 15.27 15.84
C ASP A 165 12.41 15.73 16.69
N SER A 166 12.14 17.03 16.77
CA SER A 166 11.12 17.58 17.65
C SER A 166 9.83 17.91 16.91
N ILE A 167 8.69 17.51 17.53
CA ILE A 167 7.36 17.91 17.08
C ILE A 167 7.17 19.39 17.39
N GLN A 168 6.81 20.17 16.40
CA GLN A 168 6.60 21.61 16.50
C GLN A 168 5.12 21.93 16.70
N ILE A 169 4.83 22.88 17.59
CA ILE A 169 3.46 23.36 17.77
C ILE A 169 3.04 24.15 16.54
N ASP A 170 1.89 23.80 15.96
CA ASP A 170 1.26 24.64 14.95
C ASP A 170 0.65 25.87 15.63
N ALA A 171 1.14 27.06 15.28
CA ALA A 171 0.68 28.32 15.88
C ALA A 171 -0.84 28.54 15.72
N ARG A 172 -1.45 27.91 14.73
CA ARG A 172 -2.91 27.96 14.50
C ARG A 172 -3.69 27.10 15.51
N ILE A 173 -3.03 26.07 16.10
CA ILE A 173 -3.60 25.14 17.07
C ILE A 173 -2.66 25.02 18.29
N PRO A 174 -2.49 26.09 19.07
CA PRO A 174 -1.42 26.19 20.07
C PRO A 174 -1.58 25.22 21.27
N ARG A 175 -2.75 24.63 21.45
CA ARG A 175 -3.00 23.66 22.52
C ARG A 175 -2.58 22.24 22.16
N LEU A 176 -2.33 21.95 20.88
CA LEU A 176 -1.93 20.64 20.44
C LEU A 176 -0.40 20.50 20.51
N SER A 177 0.06 19.57 21.32
CA SER A 177 1.48 19.28 21.53
C SER A 177 1.73 17.79 21.59
N ALA A 178 2.99 17.38 21.44
CA ALA A 178 3.40 15.97 21.61
C ALA A 178 2.96 15.41 22.97
N GLN A 179 3.14 16.20 24.04
CA GLN A 179 2.78 15.80 25.40
C GLN A 179 1.26 15.57 25.54
N ALA A 180 0.43 16.38 24.89
CA ALA A 180 -1.01 16.24 24.91
C ALA A 180 -1.50 14.94 24.25
N MET A 181 -0.70 14.35 23.35
CA MET A 181 -0.96 13.10 22.61
C MET A 181 -0.29 11.87 23.25
N THR A 182 0.38 12.02 24.39
CA THR A 182 1.10 10.93 25.06
C THR A 182 0.30 10.43 26.26
N LEU A 183 -0.06 9.15 26.29
CA LEU A 183 -0.70 8.49 27.42
C LEU A 183 -0.43 6.98 27.38
N GLY A 184 0.29 6.47 28.39
CA GLY A 184 0.62 5.05 28.44
C GLY A 184 1.44 4.61 27.21
N GLU A 185 0.93 3.66 26.48
CA GLU A 185 1.54 3.15 25.23
C GLU A 185 1.25 4.01 23.99
N TRP A 186 0.35 4.99 24.11
CA TRP A 186 -0.02 5.89 23.04
C TRP A 186 0.98 7.05 22.93
N LEU A 187 1.61 7.14 21.77
CA LEU A 187 2.63 8.14 21.47
C LEU A 187 2.23 8.94 20.22
N PRO A 188 2.64 10.20 20.12
CA PRO A 188 2.42 10.98 18.91
C PRO A 188 3.22 10.38 17.75
N LYS A 189 2.53 9.90 16.75
CA LYS A 189 3.12 9.36 15.51
C LYS A 189 2.56 10.12 14.31
N PRO A 190 3.37 10.33 13.25
CA PRO A 190 2.92 11.11 12.10
C PRO A 190 1.83 10.34 11.32
N ILE A 191 0.76 11.05 10.98
CA ILE A 191 -0.30 10.57 10.10
C ILE A 191 0.26 10.51 8.67
N ALA A 192 0.71 11.66 8.12
CA ALA A 192 1.44 11.70 6.86
C ALA A 192 2.93 11.45 7.11
N PRO A 193 3.56 10.50 6.39
CA PRO A 193 4.91 10.05 6.70
C PRO A 193 5.94 11.12 6.36
N THR A 194 6.75 11.50 7.34
CA THR A 194 7.81 12.52 7.22
C THR A 194 8.70 12.30 6.00
N LYS A 195 9.15 11.04 5.81
CA LYS A 195 10.02 10.72 4.68
C LYS A 195 9.36 10.99 3.33
N ALA A 196 8.09 10.65 3.15
CA ALA A 196 7.40 10.87 1.89
C ALA A 196 7.19 12.35 1.60
N LEU A 197 6.86 13.15 2.62
CA LEU A 197 6.74 14.60 2.49
C LEU A 197 8.07 15.25 2.09
N ILE A 198 9.20 14.79 2.66
CA ILE A 198 10.54 15.28 2.29
C ILE A 198 10.88 14.85 0.86
N ASP A 199 10.68 13.59 0.54
CA ASP A 199 11.00 13.05 -0.79
C ASP A 199 10.29 13.88 -1.88
N GLN A 200 9.05 14.32 -1.63
CA GLN A 200 8.24 15.09 -2.57
C GLN A 200 8.54 16.60 -2.54
N HIS A 201 8.65 17.20 -1.34
CA HIS A 201 8.64 18.65 -1.16
C HIS A 201 9.94 19.24 -0.58
N GLY A 202 10.93 18.41 -0.20
CA GLY A 202 12.22 18.83 0.34
C GLY A 202 12.06 19.51 1.70
N GLU A 203 12.68 20.70 1.88
CA GLU A 203 12.66 21.46 3.13
C GLU A 203 11.25 21.83 3.59
N ARG A 204 10.36 22.18 2.66
CA ARG A 204 8.96 22.49 2.99
C ARG A 204 8.27 21.26 3.57
N GLY A 205 8.46 20.08 2.95
CA GLY A 205 7.94 18.82 3.48
C GLY A 205 8.53 18.48 4.84
N ALA A 206 9.80 18.80 5.09
CA ALA A 206 10.44 18.59 6.40
C ALA A 206 9.81 19.45 7.50
N ILE A 207 9.55 20.73 7.21
CA ILE A 207 8.91 21.68 8.15
C ILE A 207 7.47 21.22 8.44
N ASP A 208 6.69 20.96 7.40
CA ASP A 208 5.27 20.58 7.53
C ASP A 208 5.11 19.25 8.26
N ALA A 209 6.02 18.30 8.02
CA ALA A 209 5.99 16.98 8.68
C ALA A 209 6.15 17.05 10.20
N GLN A 210 6.81 18.09 10.72
CA GLN A 210 7.04 18.26 12.16
C GLN A 210 5.87 18.91 12.91
N LEU A 211 4.90 19.48 12.21
CA LEU A 211 3.78 20.16 12.86
C LEU A 211 2.92 19.16 13.65
N ALA A 212 2.61 19.49 14.90
CA ALA A 212 1.78 18.67 15.79
C ALA A 212 0.44 18.28 15.16
N THR A 213 -0.10 19.11 14.27
CA THR A 213 -1.32 18.84 13.51
C THR A 213 -1.20 17.69 12.50
N ASN A 214 0.03 17.23 12.20
CA ASN A 214 0.30 16.02 11.41
C ASN A 214 0.37 14.75 12.29
N TYR A 215 0.20 14.84 13.60
CA TYR A 215 0.38 13.70 14.49
C TYR A 215 -0.94 13.26 15.11
N ALA A 216 -1.02 11.96 15.38
CA ALA A 216 -2.09 11.35 16.14
C ALA A 216 -1.52 10.34 17.15
N PRO A 217 -2.24 10.04 18.24
CA PRO A 217 -1.88 8.94 19.14
C PRO A 217 -1.90 7.60 18.40
N MET A 218 -0.79 6.88 18.42
CA MET A 218 -0.66 5.50 17.94
C MET A 218 0.22 4.73 18.90
N THR A 219 0.00 3.42 19.02
CA THR A 219 0.96 2.55 19.69
C THR A 219 2.20 2.36 18.80
N GLU A 220 3.34 2.06 19.38
CA GLU A 220 4.57 1.83 18.61
C GLU A 220 4.43 0.60 17.70
N THR A 221 3.79 -0.45 18.20
CA THR A 221 3.51 -1.67 17.42
C THR A 221 2.68 -1.38 16.18
N TYR A 222 1.64 -0.54 16.30
CA TYR A 222 0.80 -0.13 15.17
C TYR A 222 1.58 0.71 14.17
N ALA A 223 2.23 1.77 14.66
CA ALA A 223 2.94 2.73 13.82
C ALA A 223 4.09 2.09 13.04
N ASP A 224 4.88 1.25 13.72
CA ASP A 224 6.04 0.55 13.14
C ASP A 224 5.68 -0.77 12.45
N GLY A 225 4.46 -1.23 12.64
CA GLY A 225 3.89 -2.42 12.02
C GLY A 225 3.12 -2.11 10.74
N VAL A 226 1.81 -2.25 10.83
CA VAL A 226 0.88 -2.12 9.69
C VAL A 226 0.90 -0.73 9.08
N TRP A 227 0.93 0.34 9.90
CA TRP A 227 0.89 1.72 9.41
C TRP A 227 2.10 2.06 8.54
N ARG A 228 3.31 1.69 8.98
CA ARG A 228 4.54 1.89 8.17
C ARG A 228 4.45 1.20 6.81
N LYS A 229 3.89 -0.01 6.78
CA LYS A 229 3.70 -0.75 5.54
C LYS A 229 2.71 -0.06 4.61
N VAL A 230 1.56 0.34 5.13
CA VAL A 230 0.56 1.12 4.38
C VAL A 230 1.20 2.37 3.79
N MET A 231 1.90 3.15 4.61
CA MET A 231 2.58 4.36 4.15
C MET A 231 3.59 4.08 3.04
N HIS A 232 4.34 2.98 3.13
CA HIS A 232 5.29 2.60 2.07
C HIS A 232 4.58 2.31 0.74
N GLU A 233 3.50 1.53 0.75
CA GLU A 233 2.74 1.20 -0.46
C GLU A 233 2.12 2.47 -1.08
N PHE A 234 1.38 3.25 -0.30
CA PHE A 234 0.61 4.39 -0.79
C PHE A 234 1.45 5.61 -1.20
N THR A 235 2.62 5.81 -0.59
CA THR A 235 3.43 7.01 -0.85
C THR A 235 4.68 6.76 -1.69
N GLN A 236 5.04 5.50 -1.95
CA GLN A 236 6.23 5.16 -2.73
C GLN A 236 5.95 4.21 -3.88
N ARG A 237 5.19 3.13 -3.64
CA ARG A 237 4.95 2.11 -4.66
C ARG A 237 3.87 2.49 -5.63
N TYR A 238 2.73 2.96 -5.13
CA TYR A 238 1.61 3.34 -6.01
C TYR A 238 1.96 4.55 -6.89
N PRO A 239 2.58 5.65 -6.40
CA PRO A 239 3.04 6.72 -7.27
C PRO A 239 4.02 6.25 -8.34
N LYS A 240 4.97 5.38 -7.98
CA LYS A 240 5.91 4.79 -8.94
C LYS A 240 5.22 3.93 -10.00
N ARG A 241 4.13 3.24 -9.64
CA ARG A 241 3.39 2.34 -10.52
C ARG A 241 2.43 3.08 -11.45
N PHE A 242 1.77 4.12 -10.94
CA PHE A 242 0.70 4.85 -11.62
C PHE A 242 1.10 6.24 -12.09
N GLY A 243 2.33 6.68 -11.77
CA GLY A 243 2.83 8.02 -12.06
C GLY A 243 2.38 9.05 -11.04
N GLU A 244 1.12 8.98 -10.60
CA GLU A 244 0.51 9.93 -9.68
C GLU A 244 -0.62 9.30 -8.89
N VAL A 245 -0.73 9.64 -7.60
CA VAL A 245 -1.80 9.14 -6.71
C VAL A 245 -2.21 10.23 -5.72
N TRP A 246 -3.51 10.48 -5.60
CA TRP A 246 -4.08 11.28 -4.52
C TRP A 246 -4.35 10.40 -3.31
N VAL A 247 -3.87 10.80 -2.16
CA VAL A 247 -3.97 10.02 -0.93
C VAL A 247 -4.68 10.85 0.13
N TYR A 248 -5.80 10.30 0.63
CA TYR A 248 -6.58 10.85 1.75
C TYR A 248 -6.44 9.94 2.94
N LEU A 249 -6.03 10.47 4.07
CA LEU A 249 -5.76 9.67 5.26
C LEU A 249 -6.12 10.44 6.54
N GLY A 250 -6.51 9.69 7.56
CA GLY A 250 -6.87 10.28 8.84
C GLY A 250 -7.37 9.26 9.86
N PRO A 251 -7.57 9.68 11.10
CA PRO A 251 -8.18 8.87 12.13
C PRO A 251 -9.68 8.73 11.92
N ALA A 252 -10.22 7.61 12.34
CA ALA A 252 -11.65 7.34 12.44
C ALA A 252 -12.03 7.02 13.90
N TYR A 253 -13.22 7.46 14.29
CA TYR A 253 -13.70 7.37 15.66
C TYR A 253 -15.05 6.68 15.70
N LEU A 254 -15.23 5.77 16.65
CA LEU A 254 -16.54 5.26 17.00
C LEU A 254 -17.31 6.28 17.88
N PRO A 255 -18.64 6.16 17.99
CA PRO A 255 -19.43 7.10 18.79
C PRO A 255 -18.97 7.24 20.25
N GLU A 256 -18.40 6.17 20.81
CA GLU A 256 -17.96 6.07 22.20
C GLU A 256 -16.43 6.10 22.37
N SER A 257 -15.71 6.63 21.36
CA SER A 257 -14.24 6.72 21.42
C SER A 257 -13.76 7.41 22.69
N SER A 258 -12.75 6.82 23.31
CA SER A 258 -12.11 7.35 24.50
C SER A 258 -11.41 8.68 24.22
N LYS A 259 -11.24 9.49 25.26
CA LYS A 259 -10.48 10.75 25.20
C LYS A 259 -9.39 10.77 26.24
N PHE A 260 -8.28 11.38 25.88
CA PHE A 260 -7.25 11.76 26.84
C PHE A 260 -7.77 12.87 27.77
N GLY A 261 -7.13 13.03 28.92
CA GLY A 261 -7.41 14.14 29.82
C GLY A 261 -7.17 15.51 29.19
N SER A 262 -6.36 15.58 28.14
CA SER A 262 -6.14 16.77 27.30
C SER A 262 -7.32 17.13 26.38
N GLY A 263 -8.36 16.27 26.29
CA GLY A 263 -9.49 16.42 25.38
C GLY A 263 -9.27 15.86 23.98
N ILE A 264 -8.09 15.31 23.69
CA ILE A 264 -7.77 14.65 22.42
C ILE A 264 -8.52 13.32 22.36
N SER A 265 -9.22 13.06 21.25
CA SER A 265 -9.88 11.79 21.03
C SER A 265 -8.88 10.69 20.67
N LEU A 266 -9.08 9.50 21.23
CA LEU A 266 -8.28 8.32 20.88
C LEU A 266 -8.87 7.66 19.63
N PRO A 267 -8.08 7.51 18.55
CA PRO A 267 -8.58 6.86 17.34
C PRO A 267 -8.90 5.39 17.56
N ASP A 268 -10.01 4.90 17.01
CA ASP A 268 -10.34 3.47 16.98
C ASP A 268 -9.77 2.80 15.72
N ALA A 269 -9.60 3.58 14.65
CA ALA A 269 -9.01 3.14 13.41
C ALA A 269 -8.33 4.32 12.69
N PHE A 270 -7.51 3.97 11.70
CA PHE A 270 -7.06 4.93 10.69
C PHE A 270 -7.55 4.48 9.33
N TYR A 271 -8.00 5.43 8.52
CA TYR A 271 -8.37 5.17 7.14
C TYR A 271 -7.35 5.75 6.18
N ILE A 272 -7.29 5.16 5.00
CA ILE A 272 -6.55 5.70 3.86
C ILE A 272 -7.31 5.37 2.58
N ILE A 273 -7.43 6.37 1.70
CA ILE A 273 -8.04 6.26 0.39
C ILE A 273 -6.98 6.70 -0.62
N ALA A 274 -6.67 5.85 -1.59
CA ALA A 274 -5.91 6.22 -2.77
C ALA A 274 -6.84 6.38 -3.96
N LEU A 275 -6.63 7.43 -4.72
CA LEU A 275 -7.33 7.73 -5.96
C LEU A 275 -6.29 7.83 -7.08
N ASP A 276 -6.60 7.28 -8.23
CA ASP A 276 -5.77 7.30 -9.41
C ASP A 276 -6.62 7.63 -10.64
N LEU A 277 -6.10 8.51 -11.50
CA LEU A 277 -6.68 8.81 -12.80
C LEU A 277 -5.92 8.03 -13.87
N THR A 278 -6.62 7.16 -14.59
CA THR A 278 -6.04 6.46 -15.73
C THR A 278 -5.75 7.43 -16.88
N ASP A 279 -4.85 7.06 -17.78
CA ASP A 279 -4.53 7.86 -18.97
C ASP A 279 -5.76 8.15 -19.83
N GLU A 280 -6.76 7.28 -19.78
CA GLU A 280 -8.04 7.38 -20.50
C GLU A 280 -9.08 8.26 -19.77
N GLY A 281 -8.71 8.85 -18.61
CA GLY A 281 -9.58 9.71 -17.82
C GLY A 281 -10.52 8.96 -16.87
N GLY A 282 -10.35 7.65 -16.71
CA GLY A 282 -11.09 6.86 -15.72
C GLY A 282 -10.57 7.06 -14.31
N LEU A 283 -11.46 7.00 -13.32
CA LEU A 283 -11.12 7.10 -11.90
C LEU A 283 -11.11 5.72 -11.24
N ARG A 284 -10.05 5.42 -10.49
CA ARG A 284 -9.94 4.24 -9.61
C ARG A 284 -9.79 4.66 -8.17
N ALA A 285 -10.32 3.85 -7.25
CA ALA A 285 -10.17 4.07 -5.82
C ALA A 285 -9.79 2.78 -5.09
N LEU A 286 -8.94 2.93 -4.09
CA LEU A 286 -8.61 1.89 -3.11
C LEU A 286 -8.79 2.48 -1.72
N ALA A 287 -9.56 1.84 -0.87
CA ALA A 287 -9.78 2.28 0.50
C ALA A 287 -9.41 1.18 1.50
N LEU A 288 -8.72 1.56 2.57
CA LEU A 288 -8.44 0.73 3.73
C LEU A 288 -8.98 1.40 4.99
N LEU A 289 -9.51 0.59 5.90
CA LEU A 289 -9.87 0.97 7.26
C LEU A 289 -9.15 0.03 8.22
N ILE A 290 -8.21 0.54 8.99
CA ILE A 290 -7.25 -0.25 9.77
C ILE A 290 -7.48 0.03 11.25
N PRO A 291 -8.04 -0.91 12.03
CA PRO A 291 -8.21 -0.76 13.46
C PRO A 291 -6.87 -0.51 14.18
N THR A 292 -6.90 0.23 15.29
CA THR A 292 -5.66 0.55 16.03
C THR A 292 -5.06 -0.64 16.77
N ASP A 293 -5.82 -1.72 16.93
CA ASP A 293 -5.38 -3.03 17.45
C ASP A 293 -5.01 -4.04 16.34
N ALA A 294 -4.85 -3.58 15.11
CA ALA A 294 -4.53 -4.40 13.95
C ALA A 294 -3.18 -5.11 14.11
N GLU A 295 -3.19 -6.44 14.02
CA GLU A 295 -1.99 -7.28 14.11
C GLU A 295 -1.51 -7.80 12.75
N SER A 296 -2.45 -7.99 11.81
CA SER A 296 -2.12 -8.52 10.49
C SER A 296 -1.28 -7.54 9.67
N LYS A 297 -0.26 -8.06 9.02
CA LYS A 297 0.54 -7.31 8.04
C LYS A 297 0.01 -7.47 6.61
N ASN A 298 -1.06 -8.24 6.40
CA ASN A 298 -1.69 -8.38 5.11
C ASN A 298 -2.72 -7.26 4.91
N LEU A 299 -2.42 -6.30 4.04
CA LEU A 299 -3.28 -5.14 3.81
C LEU A 299 -4.65 -5.51 3.22
N ASN A 300 -4.78 -6.67 2.59
CA ASN A 300 -6.07 -7.14 2.09
C ASN A 300 -7.10 -7.40 3.21
N ASP A 301 -6.64 -7.61 4.45
CA ASP A 301 -7.52 -7.84 5.60
C ASP A 301 -8.25 -6.55 6.03
N TYR A 302 -7.81 -5.40 5.51
CA TYR A 302 -8.32 -4.06 5.88
C TYR A 302 -9.03 -3.35 4.73
N LEU A 303 -9.28 -4.06 3.61
CA LEU A 303 -10.01 -3.50 2.49
C LEU A 303 -11.40 -3.02 2.92
N SER A 304 -11.75 -1.83 2.48
CA SER A 304 -12.99 -1.15 2.82
C SER A 304 -13.56 -0.42 1.61
N SER A 305 -14.73 0.13 1.75
CA SER A 305 -15.30 1.07 0.79
C SER A 305 -15.18 2.52 1.29
N ILE A 306 -15.18 3.47 0.36
CA ILE A 306 -15.24 4.90 0.70
C ILE A 306 -16.50 5.18 1.51
N ALA A 307 -17.64 4.60 1.14
CA ALA A 307 -18.91 4.78 1.83
C ALA A 307 -18.86 4.33 3.30
N GLN A 308 -18.13 3.25 3.62
CA GLN A 308 -17.92 2.83 5.00
C GLN A 308 -17.09 3.86 5.79
N ILE A 309 -16.05 4.42 5.17
CA ILE A 309 -15.24 5.48 5.77
C ILE A 309 -16.06 6.75 5.98
N GLU A 310 -16.87 7.15 4.99
CA GLU A 310 -17.79 8.30 5.10
C GLU A 310 -18.77 8.17 6.28
N LYS A 311 -19.31 6.95 6.45
CA LYS A 311 -20.23 6.67 7.57
C LYS A 311 -19.58 6.85 8.94
N LEU A 312 -18.30 6.47 9.06
CA LEU A 312 -17.56 6.59 10.34
C LEU A 312 -17.06 8.01 10.58
N THR A 313 -16.55 8.66 9.52
CA THR A 313 -15.89 9.96 9.66
C THR A 313 -16.84 11.16 9.54
N GLY A 314 -18.02 10.97 8.94
CA GLY A 314 -18.93 12.07 8.62
C GLY A 314 -18.43 12.99 7.51
N LEU A 315 -17.33 12.62 6.85
CA LEU A 315 -16.85 13.25 5.62
C LEU A 315 -17.63 12.70 4.42
N GLN A 316 -17.71 13.46 3.34
CA GLN A 316 -18.26 13.04 2.06
C GLN A 316 -17.23 13.31 0.99
N PHE A 317 -16.62 12.25 0.49
CA PHE A 317 -15.55 12.34 -0.51
C PHE A 317 -16.10 12.52 -1.91
N LEU A 318 -15.24 13.05 -2.80
CA LEU A 318 -15.51 13.20 -4.24
C LEU A 318 -16.82 13.97 -4.55
N PRO A 319 -17.06 15.14 -3.92
CA PRO A 319 -18.35 15.82 -4.01
C PRO A 319 -18.67 16.37 -5.40
N GLU A 320 -17.66 16.56 -6.27
CA GLU A 320 -17.83 17.08 -7.63
C GLU A 320 -18.15 15.99 -8.66
N LEU A 321 -18.08 14.69 -8.26
CA LEU A 321 -18.55 13.62 -9.14
C LEU A 321 -20.09 13.57 -9.20
N ASP A 322 -20.59 13.19 -10.36
CA ASP A 322 -22.00 12.84 -10.50
C ASP A 322 -22.41 11.79 -9.46
N PHE A 323 -23.62 11.94 -8.94
CA PHE A 323 -24.11 11.09 -7.85
C PHE A 323 -24.01 9.59 -8.17
N SER A 324 -24.38 9.17 -9.38
CA SER A 324 -24.34 7.76 -9.81
C SER A 324 -22.92 7.22 -9.86
N ILE A 325 -21.95 8.01 -10.33
CA ILE A 325 -20.54 7.65 -10.40
C ILE A 325 -19.96 7.56 -9.00
N ARG A 326 -20.23 8.58 -8.17
CA ARG A 326 -19.78 8.62 -6.78
C ARG A 326 -20.35 7.46 -5.96
N ASP A 327 -21.63 7.13 -6.10
CA ASP A 327 -22.26 6.00 -5.42
C ASP A 327 -21.63 4.68 -5.85
N THR A 328 -21.37 4.53 -7.13
CA THR A 328 -20.73 3.32 -7.67
C THR A 328 -19.32 3.11 -7.08
N ILE A 329 -18.45 4.13 -7.19
CA ILE A 329 -17.06 4.03 -6.69
C ILE A 329 -17.01 4.04 -5.16
N GLY A 330 -17.95 4.76 -4.54
CA GLY A 330 -18.05 4.87 -3.08
C GLY A 330 -18.39 3.56 -2.39
N ASN A 331 -19.25 2.75 -3.00
CA ASN A 331 -19.66 1.44 -2.46
C ASN A 331 -18.72 0.30 -2.88
N TYR A 332 -17.81 0.54 -3.81
CA TYR A 332 -16.89 -0.48 -4.29
C TYR A 332 -15.82 -0.82 -3.25
N VAL A 333 -15.63 -2.12 -3.01
CA VAL A 333 -14.51 -2.65 -2.25
C VAL A 333 -13.57 -3.34 -3.22
N SER A 334 -12.34 -2.89 -3.30
CA SER A 334 -11.33 -3.55 -4.14
C SER A 334 -11.13 -5.00 -3.69
N PRO A 335 -11.03 -5.97 -4.59
CA PRO A 335 -10.78 -7.37 -4.21
C PRO A 335 -9.38 -7.59 -3.64
N VAL A 336 -8.43 -6.73 -3.94
CA VAL A 336 -7.05 -6.76 -3.44
C VAL A 336 -6.49 -5.33 -3.39
N VAL A 337 -5.41 -5.13 -2.62
CA VAL A 337 -4.60 -3.90 -2.71
C VAL A 337 -3.89 -3.82 -4.06
N TRP A 338 -3.63 -2.61 -4.51
CA TRP A 338 -2.97 -2.34 -5.82
C TRP A 338 -1.54 -2.86 -5.92
#